data_eb44a951aacbdd6f1c4876b4ac44b63e
#
_entry.id   eb44a951aacbdd6f1c4876b4ac44b63e
#
_cell.length_a   1.000
_cell.length_b   1.000
_cell.length_c   1.000
_cell.angle_alpha   90.00
_cell.angle_beta   90.00
_cell.angle_gamma   90.00
#
_symmetry.space_group_name_H-M   'P 1'
#
loop_
_entity.id
_entity.type
_entity.pdbx_description
1 polymer ?
#
loop_
_entity_poly.entity_id
_entity_poly.type
_entity_poly.pdbx_seq_one_letter_code
_entity_poly.pdbx_strand_id
1 'polypeptide(L)'
;GGNGSGKSTALNAISNVLGVARNSAYNKGDNEFYEEYLNMCDYQESESDDYMLDLKDKTSLITSDDIFKYMLNARQNNSYIRAYRDETIEKWITERKGKVRHLNFETGEGLDEFNRFQRAKRQSCSEYVNEHLGAISQSYSNGETGFMKFVESITPNRLYILDEPENSLSCALQMELAKYIEQSARYFGCQFIIATHSPFLLAIERAKIYNLDGDPATISKFWELPNMKLYYDLFKGYEGKFE
;
A
#
# COMPACT_ATOMS: atom_id res chain seq x y z
N GLY A 1 17.10 9.49 -10.48
CA GLY A 1 16.90 9.87 -11.86
C GLY A 1 15.72 10.78 -12.05
N GLY A 2 15.71 11.59 -13.12
CA GLY A 2 14.60 12.45 -13.51
C GLY A 2 13.36 11.68 -13.95
N ASN A 3 12.30 12.41 -14.36
CA ASN A 3 11.14 11.78 -14.98
C ASN A 3 11.56 11.16 -16.33
N GLY A 4 11.11 9.92 -16.58
CA GLY A 4 11.46 9.20 -17.81
C GLY A 4 12.85 8.52 -17.79
N SER A 5 13.57 8.52 -16.67
CA SER A 5 14.91 7.86 -16.55
C SER A 5 14.84 6.32 -16.46
N GLY A 6 13.68 5.71 -16.65
CA GLY A 6 13.52 4.25 -16.67
C GLY A 6 13.41 3.58 -15.30
N LYS A 7 13.15 4.32 -14.21
CA LYS A 7 13.02 3.74 -12.84
C LYS A 7 11.98 2.64 -12.75
N SER A 8 10.75 2.92 -13.16
CA SER A 8 9.67 1.92 -13.13
C SER A 8 9.92 0.77 -14.10
N THR A 9 10.61 1.03 -15.23
CA THR A 9 11.05 -0.02 -16.16
C THR A 9 12.07 -0.94 -15.51
N ALA A 10 13.06 -0.38 -14.81
CA ALA A 10 14.05 -1.18 -14.06
C ALA A 10 13.39 -2.01 -12.95
N LEU A 11 12.46 -1.42 -12.18
CA LEU A 11 11.71 -2.17 -11.16
C LEU A 11 10.86 -3.29 -11.77
N ASN A 12 10.23 -3.03 -12.92
CA ASN A 12 9.47 -4.06 -13.64
C ASN A 12 10.38 -5.20 -14.11
N ALA A 13 11.57 -4.90 -14.62
CA ALA A 13 12.53 -5.93 -15.00
C ALA A 13 12.93 -6.78 -13.78
N ILE A 14 13.30 -6.15 -12.67
CA ILE A 14 13.64 -6.83 -11.42
C ILE A 14 12.49 -7.71 -10.92
N SER A 15 11.26 -7.17 -10.89
CA SER A 15 10.09 -7.93 -10.41
C SER A 15 9.78 -9.13 -11.30
N ASN A 16 9.91 -9.00 -12.62
CA ASN A 16 9.69 -10.11 -13.57
C ASN A 16 10.72 -11.21 -13.41
N VAL A 17 12.01 -10.86 -13.30
CA VAL A 17 13.10 -11.84 -13.08
C VAL A 17 12.90 -12.60 -11.77
N LEU A 18 12.39 -11.92 -10.73
CA LEU A 18 12.04 -12.54 -9.45
C LEU A 18 10.67 -13.25 -9.44
N GLY A 19 9.96 -13.26 -10.58
CA GLY A 19 8.66 -13.93 -10.69
C GLY A 19 7.52 -13.25 -9.93
N VAL A 20 7.67 -11.96 -9.60
CA VAL A 20 6.66 -11.18 -8.87
C VAL A 20 5.81 -10.38 -9.85
N ALA A 21 4.54 -10.74 -9.98
CA ALA A 21 3.62 -10.05 -10.87
C ALA A 21 3.19 -8.68 -10.31
N ARG A 22 3.14 -7.67 -11.19
CA ARG A 22 2.52 -6.39 -10.91
C ARG A 22 1.00 -6.53 -10.89
N ASN A 23 0.33 -6.10 -9.83
CA ASN A 23 -1.13 -6.14 -9.72
C ASN A 23 -1.82 -5.04 -10.55
N SER A 24 -1.10 -3.94 -10.83
CA SER A 24 -1.60 -2.83 -11.62
C SER A 24 -1.55 -3.14 -13.13
N ALA A 25 -2.62 -2.79 -13.86
CA ALA A 25 -2.66 -2.89 -15.32
C ALA A 25 -1.82 -1.80 -16.01
N TYR A 26 -1.42 -0.76 -15.27
CA TYR A 26 -0.62 0.36 -15.80
C TYR A 26 0.88 0.00 -15.76
N ASN A 27 1.61 0.49 -16.76
CA ASN A 27 3.06 0.29 -16.90
C ASN A 27 3.52 -1.18 -17.08
N LYS A 28 2.69 -2.05 -17.61
CA LYS A 28 3.17 -3.30 -18.19
C LYS A 28 3.92 -2.94 -19.48
N GLY A 29 5.21 -3.22 -19.51
CA GLY A 29 5.99 -3.05 -20.72
C GLY A 29 5.59 -4.13 -21.74
N ASP A 30 4.59 -3.84 -22.58
CA ASP A 30 4.06 -4.79 -23.57
C ASP A 30 4.70 -4.53 -24.95
N ASN A 31 6.01 -4.47 -25.04
CA ASN A 31 6.65 -4.42 -26.36
C ASN A 31 7.73 -5.52 -26.48
N GLU A 32 7.94 -5.96 -27.70
CA GLU A 32 8.87 -7.02 -28.10
C GLU A 32 10.32 -6.74 -27.61
N PHE A 33 10.73 -5.47 -27.64
CA PHE A 33 12.02 -5.01 -27.11
C PHE A 33 12.17 -5.23 -25.59
N TYR A 34 11.07 -5.10 -24.83
CA TYR A 34 11.08 -5.31 -23.40
C TYR A 34 11.27 -6.80 -23.04
N GLU A 35 10.67 -7.71 -23.82
CA GLU A 35 10.85 -9.16 -23.64
C GLU A 35 12.29 -9.59 -23.94
N GLU A 36 12.91 -9.06 -24.99
CA GLU A 36 14.32 -9.29 -25.28
C GLU A 36 15.23 -8.82 -24.15
N TYR A 37 14.93 -7.63 -23.59
CA TYR A 37 15.67 -7.09 -22.45
C TYR A 37 15.52 -7.95 -21.19
N LEU A 38 14.33 -8.45 -20.90
CA LEU A 38 14.09 -9.34 -19.76
C LEU A 38 14.87 -10.66 -19.86
N ASN A 39 15.00 -11.20 -21.06
CA ASN A 39 15.75 -12.43 -21.30
C ASN A 39 17.27 -12.27 -21.07
N MET A 40 17.77 -11.04 -21.07
CA MET A 40 19.17 -10.72 -20.73
C MET A 40 19.38 -10.43 -19.23
N CYS A 41 18.31 -10.34 -18.45
CA CYS A 41 18.40 -10.05 -17.03
C CYS A 41 18.48 -11.36 -16.22
N ASP A 42 19.40 -11.41 -15.27
CA ASP A 42 19.54 -12.50 -14.32
C ASP A 42 19.85 -11.94 -12.94
N TYR A 43 19.71 -12.76 -11.90
CA TYR A 43 20.05 -12.39 -10.54
C TYR A 43 20.88 -13.47 -9.86
N GLN A 44 21.73 -13.04 -8.94
CA GLN A 44 22.50 -13.92 -8.08
C GLN A 44 22.14 -13.67 -6.63
N GLU A 45 21.88 -14.73 -5.90
CA GLU A 45 21.74 -14.69 -4.46
C GLU A 45 23.12 -14.77 -3.81
N SER A 46 23.39 -13.96 -2.78
CA SER A 46 24.61 -14.13 -2.02
C SER A 46 24.50 -15.40 -1.18
N GLU A 47 25.48 -16.28 -1.28
CA GLU A 47 25.64 -17.45 -0.42
C GLU A 47 25.94 -17.01 1.02
N SER A 48 24.93 -16.55 1.76
CA SER A 48 25.03 -16.42 3.20
C SER A 48 24.38 -17.62 3.84
N ASP A 49 25.16 -18.36 4.57
CA ASP A 49 25.00 -19.75 5.02
C ASP A 49 23.73 -20.11 5.82
N ASP A 50 22.81 -19.21 6.10
CA ASP A 50 21.75 -19.53 7.07
C ASP A 50 20.31 -19.27 6.63
N TYR A 51 20.06 -18.62 5.50
CA TYR A 51 18.72 -18.37 5.00
C TYR A 51 18.70 -18.42 3.47
N MET A 52 18.60 -19.60 2.90
CA MET A 52 18.10 -19.74 1.52
C MET A 52 16.65 -19.23 1.48
N LEU A 53 16.51 -17.94 1.35
CA LEU A 53 15.26 -17.29 1.00
C LEU A 53 14.96 -17.71 -0.44
N ASP A 54 13.95 -18.52 -0.66
CA ASP A 54 13.31 -18.53 -1.97
C ASP A 54 12.77 -17.13 -2.20
N LEU A 55 13.58 -16.28 -2.87
CA LEU A 55 13.28 -14.87 -3.10
C LEU A 55 11.94 -14.69 -3.79
N LYS A 56 11.52 -15.67 -4.63
CA LYS A 56 10.24 -15.62 -5.33
C LYS A 56 9.04 -15.58 -4.38
N ASP A 57 9.04 -16.44 -3.37
CA ASP A 57 7.95 -16.52 -2.40
C ASP A 57 7.98 -15.41 -1.34
N LYS A 58 9.14 -14.76 -1.17
CA LYS A 58 9.35 -13.74 -0.14
C LYS A 58 9.53 -12.32 -0.70
N THR A 59 9.32 -12.13 -2.00
CA THR A 59 9.36 -10.82 -2.64
C THR A 59 7.95 -10.26 -2.81
N SER A 60 7.79 -8.99 -2.53
CA SER A 60 6.53 -8.26 -2.73
C SER A 60 6.78 -6.96 -3.48
N LEU A 61 5.97 -6.70 -4.51
CA LEU A 61 5.96 -5.43 -5.22
C LEU A 61 4.79 -4.58 -4.69
N ILE A 62 5.09 -3.37 -4.25
CA ILE A 62 4.10 -2.38 -3.79
C ILE A 62 4.27 -1.13 -4.64
N THR A 63 3.22 -0.75 -5.35
CA THR A 63 3.22 0.45 -6.19
C THR A 63 2.34 1.54 -5.61
N SER A 64 2.60 2.79 -5.98
CA SER A 64 1.72 3.91 -5.64
C SER A 64 0.27 3.67 -6.10
N ASP A 65 0.08 3.01 -7.25
CA ASP A 65 -1.25 2.67 -7.78
C ASP A 65 -2.00 1.69 -6.87
N ASP A 66 -1.31 0.70 -6.30
CA ASP A 66 -1.92 -0.27 -5.37
C ASP A 66 -2.42 0.44 -4.10
N ILE A 67 -1.62 1.34 -3.56
CA ILE A 67 -1.98 2.17 -2.41
C ILE A 67 -3.16 3.09 -2.75
N PHE A 68 -3.11 3.76 -3.92
CA PHE A 68 -4.19 4.64 -4.37
C PHE A 68 -5.50 3.88 -4.58
N LYS A 69 -5.46 2.71 -5.23
CA LYS A 69 -6.62 1.84 -5.41
C LYS A 69 -7.22 1.40 -4.08
N TYR A 70 -6.38 1.04 -3.12
CA TYR A 70 -6.84 0.71 -1.77
C TYR A 70 -7.58 1.89 -1.11
N MET A 71 -7.02 3.11 -1.20
CA MET A 71 -7.64 4.31 -0.65
C MET A 71 -9.00 4.62 -1.29
N LEU A 72 -9.10 4.47 -2.62
CA LEU A 72 -10.37 4.67 -3.34
C LEU A 72 -11.42 3.64 -2.92
N ASN A 73 -11.05 2.36 -2.82
CA ASN A 73 -11.94 1.29 -2.39
C ASN A 73 -12.45 1.52 -0.96
N ALA A 74 -11.56 1.92 -0.04
CA ALA A 74 -11.94 2.23 1.34
C ALA A 74 -12.95 3.39 1.41
N ARG A 75 -12.77 4.44 0.58
CA ARG A 75 -13.71 5.57 0.48
C ARG A 75 -15.06 5.17 -0.09
N GLN A 76 -15.05 4.40 -1.19
CA GLN A 76 -16.28 3.92 -1.81
C GLN A 76 -17.08 3.07 -0.82
N ASN A 77 -16.40 2.17 -0.11
CA ASN A 77 -17.02 1.32 0.90
C ASN A 77 -17.62 2.14 2.05
N ASN A 78 -16.87 3.10 2.58
CA ASN A 78 -17.38 4.00 3.62
C ASN A 78 -18.57 4.85 3.12
N SER A 79 -18.55 5.30 1.87
CA SER A 79 -19.66 6.05 1.26
C SER A 79 -20.90 5.18 1.10
N TYR A 80 -20.73 3.92 0.67
CA TYR A 80 -21.81 2.94 0.59
C TYR A 80 -22.43 2.70 1.97
N ILE A 81 -21.61 2.41 2.97
CA ILE A 81 -22.09 2.16 4.34
C ILE A 81 -22.89 3.37 4.87
N ARG A 82 -22.38 4.59 4.64
CA ARG A 82 -23.08 5.82 5.06
C ARG A 82 -24.43 5.98 4.35
N ALA A 83 -24.49 5.73 3.05
CA ALA A 83 -25.71 5.88 2.26
C ALA A 83 -26.81 4.90 2.68
N TYR A 84 -26.46 3.67 3.03
CA TYR A 84 -27.44 2.62 3.39
C TYR A 84 -27.64 2.45 4.90
N ARG A 85 -26.93 3.22 5.72
CA ARG A 85 -26.99 3.12 7.18
C ARG A 85 -28.38 3.35 7.73
N ASP A 86 -29.02 4.43 7.31
CA ASP A 86 -30.34 4.82 7.81
C ASP A 86 -31.41 3.79 7.47
N GLU A 87 -31.42 3.29 6.24
CA GLU A 87 -32.31 2.22 5.80
C GLU A 87 -32.11 0.94 6.65
N THR A 88 -30.83 0.59 6.93
CA THR A 88 -30.50 -0.58 7.74
C THR A 88 -30.94 -0.41 9.21
N ILE A 89 -30.83 0.81 9.74
CA ILE A 89 -31.34 1.16 11.08
C ILE A 89 -32.87 1.02 11.12
N GLU A 90 -33.57 1.52 10.11
CA GLU A 90 -35.04 1.37 10.03
C GLU A 90 -35.47 -0.10 9.95
N LYS A 91 -34.76 -0.94 9.19
CA LYS A 91 -34.95 -2.38 9.17
C LYS A 91 -34.76 -3.00 10.55
N TRP A 92 -33.67 -2.68 11.24
CA TRP A 92 -33.42 -3.14 12.61
C TRP A 92 -34.54 -2.76 13.57
N ILE A 93 -35.01 -1.49 13.52
CA ILE A 93 -36.12 -0.99 14.36
C ILE A 93 -37.40 -1.77 14.06
N THR A 94 -37.67 -2.01 12.78
CA THR A 94 -38.89 -2.73 12.32
C THR A 94 -38.81 -4.19 12.76
N GLU A 95 -37.71 -4.88 12.58
CA GLU A 95 -37.51 -6.25 13.02
C GLU A 95 -37.59 -6.37 14.54
N ARG A 96 -37.00 -5.45 15.29
CA ARG A 96 -37.02 -5.43 16.76
C ARG A 96 -38.40 -5.16 17.36
N LYS A 97 -39.22 -4.34 16.69
CA LYS A 97 -40.60 -4.02 17.09
C LYS A 97 -41.63 -5.00 16.52
N GLY A 98 -41.24 -5.80 15.57
CA GLY A 98 -42.11 -6.76 14.92
C GLY A 98 -42.74 -7.75 15.92
N LYS A 99 -43.91 -8.20 15.59
CA LYS A 99 -44.57 -9.29 16.32
C LYS A 99 -44.64 -10.47 15.36
N VAL A 100 -44.06 -11.59 15.75
CA VAL A 100 -44.21 -12.85 15.01
C VAL A 100 -45.70 -13.24 15.02
N ARG A 101 -46.33 -13.18 13.86
CA ARG A 101 -47.81 -13.39 13.77
C ARG A 101 -48.21 -14.83 13.80
N HIS A 102 -47.38 -15.71 13.22
CA HIS A 102 -47.60 -17.15 13.21
C HIS A 102 -46.26 -17.88 13.31
N LEU A 103 -46.14 -18.77 14.25
CA LEU A 103 -44.99 -19.68 14.38
C LEU A 103 -45.50 -21.12 14.48
N ASN A 104 -45.22 -21.93 13.48
CA ASN A 104 -45.49 -23.33 13.49
C ASN A 104 -44.19 -24.13 13.53
N PHE A 105 -43.89 -24.75 14.64
CA PHE A 105 -42.68 -25.55 14.84
C PHE A 105 -42.64 -26.85 14.05
N GLU A 106 -43.80 -27.38 13.64
CA GLU A 106 -43.88 -28.63 12.88
C GLU A 106 -43.61 -28.39 11.39
N THR A 107 -44.10 -27.29 10.82
CA THR A 107 -43.93 -26.93 9.41
C THR A 107 -42.77 -25.99 9.15
N GLY A 108 -42.20 -25.39 10.19
CA GLY A 108 -41.16 -24.36 10.07
C GLY A 108 -41.68 -22.99 9.63
N GLU A 109 -43.01 -22.82 9.48
CA GLU A 109 -43.63 -21.58 9.05
C GLU A 109 -43.44 -20.49 10.12
N GLY A 110 -42.93 -19.31 9.70
CA GLY A 110 -42.62 -18.17 10.58
C GLY A 110 -41.29 -18.27 11.33
N LEU A 111 -40.53 -19.35 11.16
CA LEU A 111 -39.26 -19.54 11.88
C LEU A 111 -38.21 -18.51 11.48
N ASP A 112 -38.14 -18.12 10.21
CA ASP A 112 -37.20 -17.07 9.73
C ASP A 112 -37.55 -15.69 10.30
N GLU A 113 -38.83 -15.34 10.40
CA GLU A 113 -39.31 -14.12 11.02
C GLU A 113 -38.98 -14.08 12.51
N PHE A 114 -39.20 -15.22 13.19
CA PHE A 114 -38.85 -15.38 14.59
C PHE A 114 -37.32 -15.22 14.83
N ASN A 115 -36.51 -15.86 14.00
CA ASN A 115 -35.07 -15.80 14.10
C ASN A 115 -34.54 -14.36 13.87
N ARG A 116 -35.04 -13.63 12.86
CA ARG A 116 -34.73 -12.23 12.62
C ARG A 116 -35.11 -11.35 13.81
N PHE A 117 -36.29 -11.49 14.34
CA PHE A 117 -36.75 -10.79 15.52
C PHE A 117 -35.86 -11.05 16.75
N GLN A 118 -35.51 -12.32 17.02
CA GLN A 118 -34.65 -12.69 18.13
C GLN A 118 -33.22 -12.10 17.96
N ARG A 119 -32.70 -12.14 16.73
CA ARG A 119 -31.39 -11.54 16.42
C ARG A 119 -31.42 -10.02 16.63
N ALA A 120 -32.41 -9.32 16.08
CA ALA A 120 -32.54 -7.89 16.24
C ALA A 120 -32.75 -7.45 17.72
N LYS A 121 -33.36 -8.30 18.53
CA LYS A 121 -33.47 -8.03 19.99
C LYS A 121 -32.18 -8.21 20.76
N ARG A 122 -31.33 -9.15 20.36
CA ARG A 122 -30.06 -9.48 21.06
C ARG A 122 -28.92 -8.56 20.66
N GLN A 123 -28.97 -8.00 19.46
CA GLN A 123 -27.93 -7.15 18.92
C GLN A 123 -28.20 -5.68 19.23
N SER A 124 -27.11 -4.92 19.47
CA SER A 124 -27.16 -3.48 19.44
C SER A 124 -27.37 -2.98 18.00
N CYS A 125 -27.83 -1.74 17.82
CA CYS A 125 -27.98 -1.14 16.51
C CYS A 125 -26.66 -1.12 15.72
N SER A 126 -25.55 -0.85 16.39
CA SER A 126 -24.23 -0.82 15.75
C SER A 126 -23.77 -2.20 15.31
N GLU A 127 -24.00 -3.25 16.10
CA GLU A 127 -23.68 -4.63 15.72
C GLU A 127 -24.49 -5.07 14.52
N TYR A 128 -25.79 -4.77 14.51
CA TYR A 128 -26.68 -5.10 13.39
C TYR A 128 -26.23 -4.41 12.08
N VAL A 129 -25.93 -3.10 12.15
CA VAL A 129 -25.45 -2.33 11.00
C VAL A 129 -24.11 -2.89 10.50
N ASN A 130 -23.18 -3.19 11.40
CA ASN A 130 -21.88 -3.74 11.03
C ASN A 130 -21.96 -5.14 10.41
N GLU A 131 -22.90 -5.96 10.85
CA GLU A 131 -23.14 -7.30 10.27
C GLU A 131 -23.66 -7.20 8.83
N HIS A 132 -24.52 -6.23 8.53
CA HIS A 132 -25.18 -6.10 7.22
C HIS A 132 -24.41 -5.27 6.21
N LEU A 133 -23.71 -4.25 6.65
CA LEU A 133 -23.00 -3.30 5.80
C LEU A 133 -21.47 -3.33 5.95
N GLY A 134 -20.98 -4.02 6.96
CA GLY A 134 -19.57 -3.95 7.36
C GLY A 134 -19.27 -2.76 8.28
N ALA A 135 -18.11 -2.80 8.92
CA ALA A 135 -17.65 -1.71 9.77
C ALA A 135 -17.10 -0.55 8.92
N ILE A 136 -17.46 0.67 9.29
CA ILE A 136 -16.81 1.86 8.74
C ILE A 136 -15.34 1.82 9.17
N SER A 137 -14.42 1.73 8.21
CA SER A 137 -13.01 1.93 8.50
C SER A 137 -12.78 3.37 8.96
N GLN A 138 -11.90 3.53 9.95
CA GLN A 138 -11.58 4.85 10.50
C GLN A 138 -11.21 5.80 9.36
N SER A 139 -11.83 6.98 9.32
CA SER A 139 -11.62 7.97 8.27
C SER A 139 -10.33 8.75 8.56
N TYR A 140 -9.21 8.21 8.12
CA TYR A 140 -7.93 8.91 8.08
C TYR A 140 -7.83 9.80 6.84
N SER A 141 -6.91 10.76 6.86
CA SER A 141 -6.51 11.46 5.63
C SER A 141 -5.95 10.45 4.61
N ASN A 142 -5.93 10.83 3.32
CA ASN A 142 -5.40 9.91 2.29
C ASN A 142 -3.99 9.46 2.57
N GLY A 143 -3.12 10.40 2.97
CA GLY A 143 -1.74 10.08 3.29
C GLY A 143 -1.62 9.11 4.47
N GLU A 144 -2.39 9.33 5.54
CA GLU A 144 -2.41 8.41 6.70
C GLU A 144 -2.94 7.03 6.33
N THR A 145 -4.01 6.95 5.54
CA THR A 145 -4.56 5.67 5.08
C THR A 145 -3.54 4.92 4.20
N GLY A 146 -2.85 5.63 3.31
CA GLY A 146 -1.81 5.06 2.47
C GLY A 146 -0.60 4.59 3.28
N PHE A 147 -0.16 5.39 4.24
CA PHE A 147 0.93 5.04 5.15
C PHE A 147 0.60 3.80 6.00
N MET A 148 -0.59 3.75 6.61
CA MET A 148 -1.04 2.60 7.39
C MET A 148 -1.06 1.32 6.55
N LYS A 149 -1.60 1.40 5.32
CA LYS A 149 -1.61 0.27 4.40
C LYS A 149 -0.21 -0.21 4.06
N PHE A 150 0.71 0.73 3.86
CA PHE A 150 2.12 0.41 3.61
C PHE A 150 2.72 -0.35 4.80
N VAL A 151 2.57 0.17 6.01
CA VAL A 151 3.07 -0.46 7.24
C VAL A 151 2.49 -1.87 7.44
N GLU A 152 1.18 -2.05 7.24
CA GLU A 152 0.50 -3.35 7.33
C GLU A 152 1.01 -4.37 6.29
N SER A 153 1.51 -3.91 5.15
CA SER A 153 1.99 -4.77 4.07
C SER A 153 3.42 -5.28 4.29
N ILE A 154 4.16 -4.68 5.23
CA ILE A 154 5.55 -5.04 5.51
C ILE A 154 5.60 -6.08 6.63
N THR A 155 6.16 -7.24 6.31
CA THR A 155 6.40 -8.35 7.26
C THR A 155 7.90 -8.70 7.29
N PRO A 156 8.43 -9.23 8.40
CA PRO A 156 9.86 -9.55 8.53
C PRO A 156 10.39 -10.54 7.48
N ASN A 157 11.69 -10.49 7.25
CA ASN A 157 12.45 -11.43 6.40
C ASN A 157 11.92 -11.49 4.94
N ARG A 158 11.72 -10.34 4.31
CA ARG A 158 11.22 -10.23 2.92
C ARG A 158 11.96 -9.17 2.12
N LEU A 159 11.94 -9.35 0.80
CA LEU A 159 12.35 -8.34 -0.17
C LEU A 159 11.14 -7.54 -0.64
N TYR A 160 11.23 -6.24 -0.60
CA TYR A 160 10.20 -5.30 -1.05
C TYR A 160 10.70 -4.46 -2.22
N ILE A 161 9.95 -4.47 -3.30
CA ILE A 161 10.15 -3.59 -4.46
C ILE A 161 9.09 -2.49 -4.37
N LEU A 162 9.51 -1.23 -4.27
CA LEU A 162 8.64 -0.09 -4.05
C LEU A 162 8.75 0.89 -5.21
N ASP A 163 7.62 1.21 -5.83
CA ASP A 163 7.55 2.17 -6.94
C ASP A 163 6.82 3.44 -6.48
N GLU A 164 7.57 4.51 -6.27
CA GLU A 164 7.12 5.83 -5.80
C GLU A 164 6.21 5.76 -4.56
N PRO A 165 6.67 5.11 -3.47
CA PRO A 165 5.83 4.92 -2.28
C PRO A 165 5.49 6.25 -1.57
N GLU A 166 6.18 7.33 -1.89
CA GLU A 166 5.92 8.68 -1.37
C GLU A 166 4.69 9.35 -1.97
N ASN A 167 4.13 8.85 -3.06
CA ASN A 167 2.99 9.47 -3.72
C ASN A 167 1.79 9.54 -2.76
N SER A 168 1.18 10.72 -2.68
CA SER A 168 0.09 11.04 -1.76
C SER A 168 0.48 11.17 -0.28
N LEU A 169 1.76 11.06 0.09
CA LEU A 169 2.24 11.28 1.45
C LEU A 169 2.70 12.73 1.67
N SER A 170 2.34 13.31 2.81
CA SER A 170 2.93 14.57 3.26
C SER A 170 4.42 14.41 3.59
N CYS A 171 5.18 15.50 3.62
CA CYS A 171 6.59 15.46 3.99
C CYS A 171 6.83 14.77 5.34
N ALA A 172 5.97 15.01 6.33
CA ALA A 172 6.06 14.36 7.63
C ALA A 172 5.91 12.84 7.53
N LEU A 173 4.91 12.37 6.77
CA LEU A 173 4.69 10.93 6.54
C LEU A 173 5.78 10.29 5.70
N GLN A 174 6.39 11.03 4.76
CA GLN A 174 7.56 10.54 4.02
C GLN A 174 8.78 10.34 4.93
N MET A 175 8.98 11.25 5.90
CA MET A 175 10.03 11.09 6.91
C MET A 175 9.77 9.87 7.83
N GLU A 176 8.54 9.66 8.24
CA GLU A 176 8.16 8.48 9.02
C GLU A 176 8.34 7.19 8.22
N LEU A 177 7.96 7.19 6.92
CA LEU A 177 8.18 6.07 6.02
C LEU A 177 9.66 5.74 5.88
N ALA A 178 10.51 6.74 5.70
CA ALA A 178 11.96 6.55 5.61
C ALA A 178 12.52 5.89 6.88
N LYS A 179 12.13 6.36 8.06
CA LYS A 179 12.50 5.74 9.34
C LYS A 179 12.00 4.31 9.48
N TYR A 180 10.76 4.05 9.07
CA TYR A 180 10.17 2.72 9.13
C TYR A 180 10.89 1.73 8.23
N ILE A 181 11.23 2.14 6.99
CA ILE A 181 12.03 1.34 6.04
C ILE A 181 13.42 1.05 6.63
N GLU A 182 14.10 2.05 7.17
CA GLU A 182 15.41 1.88 7.78
C GLU A 182 15.37 0.89 8.96
N GLN A 183 14.39 1.03 9.85
CA GLN A 183 14.19 0.13 10.99
C GLN A 183 13.86 -1.30 10.53
N SER A 184 13.00 -1.44 9.51
CA SER A 184 12.62 -2.75 8.97
C SER A 184 13.83 -3.47 8.33
N ALA A 185 14.67 -2.74 7.62
CA ALA A 185 15.90 -3.29 7.07
C ALA A 185 16.91 -3.67 8.16
N ARG A 186 17.01 -2.87 9.22
CA ARG A 186 18.01 -3.05 10.27
C ARG A 186 17.66 -4.15 11.28
N TYR A 187 16.38 -4.27 11.65
CA TYR A 187 15.97 -5.10 12.78
C TYR A 187 15.06 -6.27 12.40
N PHE A 188 14.43 -6.23 11.23
CA PHE A 188 13.45 -7.22 10.81
C PHE A 188 13.86 -8.03 9.57
N GLY A 189 15.13 -7.95 9.17
CA GLY A 189 15.67 -8.73 8.04
C GLY A 189 15.02 -8.39 6.70
N CYS A 190 14.42 -7.20 6.57
CA CYS A 190 13.84 -6.76 5.31
C CYS A 190 14.89 -6.17 4.39
N GLN A 191 14.73 -6.40 3.09
CA GLN A 191 15.49 -5.72 2.05
C GLN A 191 14.55 -4.89 1.18
N PHE A 192 15.01 -3.73 0.70
CA PHE A 192 14.21 -2.82 -0.10
C PHE A 192 14.92 -2.40 -1.38
N ILE A 193 14.19 -2.43 -2.49
CA ILE A 193 14.57 -1.81 -3.76
C ILE A 193 13.53 -0.75 -4.08
N ILE A 194 13.93 0.52 -4.11
CA ILE A 194 12.98 1.64 -4.13
C ILE A 194 13.25 2.54 -5.32
N ALA A 195 12.25 2.75 -6.17
CA ALA A 195 12.24 3.87 -7.11
C ALA A 195 11.54 5.05 -6.44
N THR A 196 12.22 6.18 -6.34
CA THR A 196 11.70 7.35 -5.63
C THR A 196 12.26 8.66 -6.18
N HIS A 197 11.47 9.72 -6.00
CA HIS A 197 11.89 11.12 -6.15
C HIS A 197 11.97 11.86 -4.80
N SER A 198 11.52 11.21 -3.71
CA SER A 198 11.47 11.82 -2.39
C SER A 198 12.86 12.13 -1.83
N PRO A 199 13.16 13.37 -1.45
CA PRO A 199 14.40 13.70 -0.77
C PRO A 199 14.55 12.97 0.57
N PHE A 200 13.44 12.65 1.24
CA PHE A 200 13.44 11.95 2.52
C PHE A 200 13.82 10.48 2.38
N LEU A 201 13.33 9.80 1.34
CA LEU A 201 13.68 8.41 1.06
C LEU A 201 15.12 8.30 0.51
N LEU A 202 15.54 9.25 -0.32
CA LEU A 202 16.91 9.30 -0.82
C LEU A 202 17.94 9.61 0.28
N ALA A 203 17.52 10.24 1.39
CA ALA A 203 18.39 10.55 2.52
C ALA A 203 18.54 9.41 3.53
N ILE A 204 17.95 8.23 3.31
CA ILE A 204 18.10 7.05 4.19
C ILE A 204 19.57 6.69 4.30
N GLU A 205 20.09 6.69 5.54
CA GLU A 205 21.48 6.32 5.81
C GLU A 205 21.78 4.90 5.33
N ARG A 206 22.96 4.72 4.74
CA ARG A 206 23.45 3.44 4.20
C ARG A 206 22.69 2.92 2.98
N ALA A 207 21.69 3.64 2.46
CA ALA A 207 21.08 3.27 1.19
C ALA A 207 22.09 3.44 0.05
N LYS A 208 22.14 2.48 -0.85
CA LYS A 208 22.93 2.54 -2.07
C LYS A 208 22.07 3.17 -3.16
N ILE A 209 22.45 4.35 -3.63
CA ILE A 209 21.67 5.11 -4.61
C ILE A 209 22.25 4.86 -6.00
N TYR A 210 21.43 4.35 -6.90
CA TYR A 210 21.74 4.22 -8.32
C TYR A 210 21.09 5.40 -9.08
N ASN A 211 21.93 6.25 -9.65
CA ASN A 211 21.45 7.33 -10.51
C ASN A 211 21.30 6.82 -11.94
N LEU A 212 20.07 6.84 -12.44
CA LEU A 212 19.69 6.34 -13.78
C LEU A 212 19.67 7.46 -14.83
N ASP A 213 20.10 8.69 -14.51
CA ASP A 213 20.16 9.78 -15.51
C ASP A 213 21.38 9.67 -16.44
N GLY A 214 22.38 8.89 -16.05
CA GLY A 214 23.58 8.64 -16.85
C GLY A 214 23.56 7.28 -17.53
N ASP A 215 24.27 7.16 -18.62
CA ASP A 215 24.58 5.90 -19.29
C ASP A 215 26.10 5.69 -19.28
N PRO A 216 26.63 4.70 -18.54
CA PRO A 216 25.89 3.76 -17.67
C PRO A 216 25.37 4.38 -16.36
N ALA A 217 24.41 3.71 -15.73
CA ALA A 217 23.93 4.10 -14.40
C ALA A 217 25.07 4.12 -13.37
N THR A 218 25.10 5.16 -12.53
CA THR A 218 26.20 5.38 -11.58
C THR A 218 25.71 5.34 -10.13
N ILE A 219 26.61 4.93 -9.22
CA ILE A 219 26.35 5.05 -7.79
C ILE A 219 26.67 6.50 -7.39
N SER A 220 25.69 7.15 -6.75
CA SER A 220 25.79 8.54 -6.33
C SER A 220 25.48 8.69 -4.85
N LYS A 221 25.99 9.74 -4.25
CA LYS A 221 25.57 10.19 -2.92
C LYS A 221 24.33 11.08 -3.05
N PHE A 222 23.49 11.10 -2.01
CA PHE A 222 22.29 11.93 -1.94
C PHE A 222 22.52 13.37 -2.42
N TRP A 223 23.56 14.03 -1.90
CA TRP A 223 23.90 15.43 -2.21
C TRP A 223 24.53 15.66 -3.59
N GLU A 224 24.88 14.60 -4.31
CA GLU A 224 25.42 14.69 -5.67
C GLU A 224 24.31 14.72 -6.72
N LEU A 225 23.11 14.27 -6.37
CA LEU A 225 21.98 14.20 -7.27
C LEU A 225 21.54 15.60 -7.73
N PRO A 226 21.30 15.81 -9.03
CA PRO A 226 20.92 17.12 -9.58
C PRO A 226 19.70 17.74 -8.89
N ASN A 227 18.64 16.93 -8.66
CA ASN A 227 17.43 17.40 -8.00
C ASN A 227 17.68 17.82 -6.55
N MET A 228 18.58 17.15 -5.85
CA MET A 228 18.92 17.51 -4.45
C MET A 228 19.70 18.81 -4.39
N LYS A 229 20.56 19.08 -5.36
CA LYS A 229 21.25 20.37 -5.49
C LYS A 229 20.26 21.51 -5.72
N LEU A 230 19.23 21.30 -6.56
CA LEU A 230 18.17 22.29 -6.78
C LEU A 230 17.39 22.61 -5.49
N TYR A 231 17.05 21.59 -4.69
CA TYR A 231 16.43 21.82 -3.37
C TYR A 231 17.35 22.61 -2.43
N TYR A 232 18.61 22.21 -2.37
CA TYR A 232 19.60 22.92 -1.54
C TYR A 232 19.72 24.38 -1.94
N ASP A 233 19.86 24.70 -3.23
CA ASP A 233 20.00 26.06 -3.73
C ASP A 233 18.73 26.88 -3.45
N LEU A 234 17.54 26.29 -3.61
CA LEU A 234 16.28 26.92 -3.27
C LEU A 234 16.23 27.30 -1.79
N PHE A 235 16.47 26.37 -0.88
CA PHE A 235 16.39 26.62 0.57
C PHE A 235 17.47 27.59 1.03
N LYS A 236 18.67 27.50 0.49
CA LYS A 236 19.75 28.42 0.77
C LYS A 236 19.40 29.88 0.38
N GLY A 237 18.69 30.07 -0.73
CA GLY A 237 18.18 31.37 -1.16
C GLY A 237 17.15 32.00 -0.20
N TYR A 238 16.55 31.22 0.69
CA TYR A 238 15.58 31.67 1.67
C TYR A 238 16.00 31.46 3.13
N GLU A 239 17.27 31.10 3.37
CA GLU A 239 17.79 30.75 4.70
C GLU A 239 17.41 31.78 5.77
N GLY A 240 17.62 33.06 5.53
CA GLY A 240 17.29 34.14 6.48
C GLY A 240 15.78 34.41 6.67
N LYS A 241 14.91 33.61 6.05
CA LYS A 241 13.44 33.68 6.27
C LYS A 241 12.90 32.52 7.11
N PHE A 242 13.73 31.55 7.43
CA PHE A 242 13.37 30.40 8.28
C PHE A 242 13.75 30.62 9.75
N GLU A 243 14.47 31.71 10.05
CA GLU A 243 14.76 32.20 11.40
C GLU A 243 13.66 33.15 11.88
#